data_a946bce9480e561215d993ccdd7322a8
#
_entry.id   a946bce9480e561215d993ccdd7322a8
#
_cell.length_a   1.000
_cell.length_b   1.000
_cell.length_c   1.000
_cell.angle_alpha   90.00
_cell.angle_beta   90.00
_cell.angle_gamma   90.00
#
_symmetry.space_group_name_H-M   'P 1'
#
loop_
_entity.id
_entity.type
_entity.pdbx_description
1 polymer ?
#
loop_
_entity_poly.entity_id
_entity_poly.type
_entity_poly.pdbx_seq_one_letter_code
_entity_poly.pdbx_strand_id
1 'polypeptide(L)'
;RGPVQLTFARSIDPILPLDISITRILVASEVKGAVTSEDYKKWEDEQDESKLRTMGRKQFISYGLYEARGFVSANLAEETGFDDKDLKVLFEAILNMYEHDRSASKGQMSVISPLIIFRHIGTDTNEEQRSRQAKLGCAPAHKLFELVKVTKKDNVEYTRSYNDYNARVKLSSVPSGVEIGFLMNPKDEICWNKIPENCEWMKADE
;
A
#
# COMPACT_ATOMS: atom_id res chain seq x y z
N ARG A 1 -10.08 19.39 6.51
CA ARG A 1 -8.99 18.49 6.10
C ARG A 1 -8.57 17.66 7.30
N GLY A 2 -8.36 16.35 7.12
CA GLY A 2 -7.85 15.50 8.19
C GLY A 2 -6.33 15.59 8.33
N PRO A 3 -5.77 15.07 9.45
CA PRO A 3 -4.33 15.13 9.75
C PRO A 3 -3.51 14.21 8.85
N VAL A 4 -4.11 13.18 8.25
CA VAL A 4 -3.46 12.16 7.44
C VAL A 4 -3.65 12.42 5.97
N GLN A 5 -2.58 12.35 5.19
CA GLN A 5 -2.58 12.45 3.73
C GLN A 5 -1.79 11.28 3.16
N LEU A 6 -2.39 10.51 2.26
CA LEU A 6 -1.73 9.44 1.52
C LEU A 6 -1.56 9.85 0.06
N THR A 7 -0.40 9.59 -0.52
CA THR A 7 -0.15 9.80 -1.95
C THR A 7 -0.62 8.60 -2.77
N PHE A 8 -0.71 8.77 -4.09
CA PHE A 8 -0.85 7.62 -4.98
C PHE A 8 0.39 6.73 -4.89
N ALA A 9 0.16 5.42 -4.89
CA ALA A 9 1.23 4.45 -4.98
C ALA A 9 1.86 4.44 -6.38
N ARG A 10 3.19 4.27 -6.44
CA ARG A 10 3.94 4.13 -7.69
C ARG A 10 4.66 2.79 -7.72
N SER A 11 4.65 2.13 -8.85
CA SER A 11 5.46 0.92 -9.05
C SER A 11 6.97 1.26 -9.00
N ILE A 12 7.75 0.37 -8.41
CA ILE A 12 9.21 0.53 -8.30
C ILE A 12 9.87 0.42 -9.68
N ASP A 13 9.40 -0.50 -10.49
CA ASP A 13 9.84 -0.70 -11.88
C ASP A 13 8.65 -0.65 -12.85
N PRO A 14 8.88 -0.50 -14.15
CA PRO A 14 7.82 -0.51 -15.13
C PRO A 14 7.02 -1.80 -15.10
N ILE A 15 5.71 -1.70 -15.16
CA ILE A 15 4.79 -2.82 -15.19
C ILE A 15 4.10 -2.91 -16.55
N LEU A 16 3.84 -4.14 -17.02
CA LEU A 16 3.09 -4.40 -18.24
C LEU A 16 1.68 -4.88 -17.88
N PRO A 17 0.63 -4.09 -18.16
CA PRO A 17 -0.73 -4.55 -18.03
C PRO A 17 -1.02 -5.64 -19.08
N LEU A 18 -1.67 -6.72 -18.65
CA LEU A 18 -2.13 -7.79 -19.54
C LEU A 18 -3.63 -7.66 -19.74
N ASP A 19 -4.06 -7.78 -21.01
CA ASP A 19 -5.48 -7.80 -21.38
C ASP A 19 -5.99 -9.24 -21.41
N ILE A 20 -7.02 -9.52 -20.60
CA ILE A 20 -7.70 -10.81 -20.60
C ILE A 20 -9.11 -10.65 -21.10
N SER A 21 -9.51 -11.53 -22.01
CA SER A 21 -10.90 -11.68 -22.40
C SER A 21 -11.65 -12.50 -21.36
N ILE A 22 -12.75 -11.96 -20.86
CA ILE A 22 -13.63 -12.65 -19.92
C ILE A 22 -14.93 -12.95 -20.65
N THR A 23 -15.31 -14.23 -20.67
CA THR A 23 -16.60 -14.66 -21.22
C THR A 23 -17.54 -14.99 -20.06
N ARG A 24 -18.69 -14.36 -20.03
CA ARG A 24 -19.77 -14.67 -19.12
C ARG A 24 -20.83 -15.43 -19.86
N ILE A 25 -21.23 -16.59 -19.35
CA ILE A 25 -22.26 -17.46 -19.93
C ILE A 25 -23.66 -17.09 -19.42
N LEU A 26 -23.75 -16.16 -18.47
CA LEU A 26 -25.01 -15.71 -17.85
C LEU A 26 -25.53 -14.46 -18.58
N VAL A 27 -26.80 -14.49 -18.94
CA VAL A 27 -27.48 -13.31 -19.51
C VAL A 27 -27.53 -12.18 -18.50
N ALA A 28 -27.13 -11.00 -18.92
CA ALA A 28 -27.05 -9.82 -18.05
C ALA A 28 -28.37 -9.06 -17.91
N SER A 29 -29.37 -9.37 -18.75
CA SER A 29 -30.66 -8.70 -18.79
C SER A 29 -31.77 -9.57 -18.21
N GLU A 30 -32.72 -8.94 -17.53
CA GLU A 30 -33.93 -9.60 -17.09
C GLU A 30 -34.69 -10.16 -18.30
N VAL A 31 -34.99 -11.45 -18.27
CA VAL A 31 -35.80 -12.10 -19.29
C VAL A 31 -37.27 -11.78 -18.97
N LYS A 32 -37.88 -10.86 -19.72
CA LYS A 32 -39.26 -10.46 -19.50
C LYS A 32 -40.20 -11.66 -19.66
N GLY A 33 -40.94 -11.96 -18.60
CA GLY A 33 -41.95 -13.01 -18.58
C GLY A 33 -41.48 -14.38 -18.13
N ALA A 34 -40.19 -14.57 -17.87
CA ALA A 34 -39.66 -15.83 -17.32
C ALA A 34 -39.73 -15.79 -15.78
N VAL A 35 -40.46 -16.72 -15.19
CA VAL A 35 -40.63 -16.87 -13.74
C VAL A 35 -40.08 -18.21 -13.27
N THR A 36 -40.13 -19.24 -14.12
CA THR A 36 -39.71 -20.60 -13.80
C THR A 36 -38.43 -20.99 -14.54
N SER A 37 -37.72 -22.03 -14.07
CA SER A 37 -36.56 -22.60 -14.74
C SER A 37 -36.88 -23.09 -16.15
N GLU A 38 -38.11 -23.51 -16.41
CA GLU A 38 -38.57 -23.97 -17.72
C GLU A 38 -38.76 -22.79 -18.69
N ASP A 39 -39.21 -21.65 -18.22
CA ASP A 39 -39.35 -20.45 -19.04
C ASP A 39 -37.99 -19.93 -19.47
N TYR A 40 -37.00 -19.94 -18.54
CA TYR A 40 -35.61 -19.56 -18.85
C TYR A 40 -34.99 -20.52 -19.87
N LYS A 41 -35.25 -21.83 -19.76
CA LYS A 41 -34.73 -22.84 -20.70
C LYS A 41 -35.29 -22.64 -22.09
N LYS A 42 -36.61 -22.43 -22.23
CA LYS A 42 -37.26 -22.14 -23.51
C LYS A 42 -36.69 -20.87 -24.16
N TRP A 43 -36.54 -19.82 -23.35
CA TRP A 43 -35.96 -18.56 -23.83
C TRP A 43 -34.51 -18.76 -24.29
N GLU A 44 -33.72 -19.57 -23.57
CA GLU A 44 -32.33 -19.90 -23.90
C GLU A 44 -32.21 -20.67 -25.21
N ASP A 45 -33.09 -21.65 -25.44
CA ASP A 45 -33.16 -22.43 -26.65
C ASP A 45 -33.57 -21.62 -27.91
N GLU A 46 -34.28 -20.51 -27.71
CA GLU A 46 -34.67 -19.58 -28.77
C GLU A 46 -33.63 -18.50 -29.09
N GLN A 47 -32.55 -18.39 -28.30
CA GLN A 47 -31.54 -17.37 -28.50
C GLN A 47 -30.35 -17.88 -29.31
N ASP A 48 -29.77 -16.99 -30.11
CA ASP A 48 -28.51 -17.23 -30.79
C ASP A 48 -27.38 -17.34 -29.76
N GLU A 49 -26.44 -18.29 -29.93
CA GLU A 49 -25.28 -18.47 -29.01
C GLU A 49 -24.52 -17.17 -28.74
N SER A 50 -24.46 -16.25 -29.69
CA SER A 50 -23.82 -14.95 -29.56
C SER A 50 -24.50 -14.04 -28.53
N LYS A 51 -25.79 -14.22 -28.27
CA LYS A 51 -26.57 -13.45 -27.32
C LYS A 51 -26.52 -14.01 -25.90
N LEU A 52 -26.20 -15.31 -25.78
CA LEU A 52 -26.04 -15.99 -24.49
C LEU A 52 -24.68 -15.76 -23.85
N ARG A 53 -23.75 -15.19 -24.58
CA ARG A 53 -22.40 -14.92 -24.13
C ARG A 53 -22.09 -13.43 -24.12
N THR A 54 -21.72 -12.92 -22.97
CA THR A 54 -21.22 -11.54 -22.87
C THR A 54 -19.72 -11.58 -22.74
N MET A 55 -19.02 -10.97 -23.68
CA MET A 55 -17.56 -10.85 -23.67
C MET A 55 -17.17 -9.50 -23.09
N GLY A 56 -16.25 -9.49 -22.16
CA GLY A 56 -15.63 -8.32 -21.60
C GLY A 56 -14.10 -8.41 -21.67
N ARG A 57 -13.44 -7.28 -21.54
CA ARG A 57 -11.98 -7.22 -21.35
C ARG A 57 -11.68 -6.77 -19.94
N LYS A 58 -10.68 -7.38 -19.33
CA LYS A 58 -10.16 -6.99 -18.03
C LYS A 58 -8.65 -6.87 -18.12
N GLN A 59 -8.15 -5.73 -17.68
CA GLN A 59 -6.70 -5.55 -17.51
C GLN A 59 -6.29 -6.02 -16.12
N PHE A 60 -5.18 -6.72 -16.05
CA PHE A 60 -4.56 -7.08 -14.79
C PHE A 60 -3.04 -6.97 -14.89
N ILE A 61 -2.41 -6.88 -13.72
CA ILE A 61 -0.97 -6.82 -13.56
C ILE A 61 -0.54 -8.14 -12.92
N SER A 62 0.37 -8.86 -13.58
CA SER A 62 0.84 -10.16 -13.11
C SER A 62 1.61 -10.06 -11.79
N TYR A 63 2.43 -9.03 -11.66
CA TYR A 63 3.16 -8.66 -10.45
C TYR A 63 3.57 -7.19 -10.51
N GLY A 64 3.67 -6.53 -9.36
CA GLY A 64 4.24 -5.21 -9.21
C GLY A 64 4.44 -4.87 -7.74
N LEU A 65 5.62 -4.35 -7.40
CA LEU A 65 5.89 -3.77 -6.10
C LEU A 65 5.66 -2.27 -6.17
N TYR A 66 4.86 -1.74 -5.24
CA TYR A 66 4.47 -0.34 -5.21
C TYR A 66 4.95 0.34 -3.93
N GLU A 67 5.40 1.57 -4.05
CA GLU A 67 5.69 2.46 -2.93
C GLU A 67 4.55 3.47 -2.80
N ALA A 68 3.98 3.58 -1.61
CA ALA A 68 3.07 4.65 -1.21
C ALA A 68 3.70 5.48 -0.10
N ARG A 69 3.43 6.78 -0.08
CA ARG A 69 3.93 7.71 0.94
C ARG A 69 2.76 8.33 1.67
N GLY A 70 2.95 8.57 2.97
CA GLY A 70 1.97 9.21 3.82
C GLY A 70 2.58 10.32 4.65
N PHE A 71 1.73 11.24 5.07
CA PHE A 71 2.08 12.37 5.92
C PHE A 71 1.07 12.49 7.04
N VAL A 72 1.56 12.76 8.24
CA VAL A 72 0.72 13.08 9.40
C VAL A 72 1.11 14.48 9.87
N SER A 73 0.15 15.39 9.85
CA SER A 73 0.34 16.77 10.30
C SER A 73 -0.01 16.90 11.78
N ALA A 74 0.98 17.21 12.62
CA ALA A 74 0.76 17.42 14.04
C ALA A 74 -0.20 18.60 14.32
N ASN A 75 -0.13 19.69 13.54
CA ASN A 75 -1.02 20.83 13.70
C ASN A 75 -2.49 20.46 13.42
N LEU A 76 -2.75 19.71 12.33
CA LEU A 76 -4.11 19.25 12.02
C LEU A 76 -4.58 18.15 12.99
N ALA A 77 -3.66 17.36 13.54
CA ALA A 77 -3.97 16.39 14.58
C ALA A 77 -4.49 17.06 15.84
N GLU A 78 -3.86 18.13 16.30
CA GLU A 78 -4.34 18.93 17.42
C GLU A 78 -5.73 19.54 17.18
N GLU A 79 -5.98 20.08 15.98
CA GLU A 79 -7.28 20.66 15.63
C GLU A 79 -8.40 19.63 15.58
N THR A 80 -8.09 18.38 15.18
CA THR A 80 -9.08 17.32 14.99
C THR A 80 -9.20 16.38 16.18
N GLY A 81 -8.31 16.47 17.18
CA GLY A 81 -8.24 15.57 18.31
C GLY A 81 -7.64 14.19 17.97
N PHE A 82 -6.94 14.08 16.83
CA PHE A 82 -6.26 12.86 16.43
C PHE A 82 -5.03 12.62 17.31
N ASP A 83 -4.97 11.48 17.97
CA ASP A 83 -3.94 11.16 18.96
C ASP A 83 -3.08 9.94 18.57
N ASP A 84 -2.17 9.54 19.48
CA ASP A 84 -1.31 8.36 19.28
C ASP A 84 -2.08 7.04 19.20
N LYS A 85 -3.27 6.97 19.79
CA LYS A 85 -4.11 5.76 19.69
C LYS A 85 -4.72 5.65 18.30
N ASP A 86 -5.19 6.77 17.76
CA ASP A 86 -5.70 6.85 16.39
C ASP A 86 -4.60 6.53 15.38
N LEU A 87 -3.36 7.01 15.64
CA LEU A 87 -2.20 6.71 14.80
C LEU A 87 -1.86 5.20 14.79
N LYS A 88 -1.94 4.53 15.94
CA LYS A 88 -1.76 3.08 16.03
C LYS A 88 -2.83 2.32 15.24
N VAL A 89 -4.09 2.71 15.39
CA VAL A 89 -5.21 2.13 14.61
C VAL A 89 -5.01 2.34 13.11
N LEU A 90 -4.54 3.53 12.70
CA LEU A 90 -4.21 3.82 11.31
C LEU A 90 -3.13 2.89 10.77
N PHE A 91 -2.04 2.69 11.52
CA PHE A 91 -0.96 1.77 11.10
C PHE A 91 -1.44 0.32 11.02
N GLU A 92 -2.26 -0.11 11.97
CA GLU A 92 -2.90 -1.42 11.93
C GLU A 92 -3.80 -1.58 10.70
N ALA A 93 -4.61 -0.56 10.39
CA ALA A 93 -5.46 -0.55 9.21
C ALA A 93 -4.65 -0.61 7.90
N ILE A 94 -3.55 0.13 7.80
CA ILE A 94 -2.66 0.10 6.63
C ILE A 94 -2.05 -1.28 6.45
N LEU A 95 -1.50 -1.89 7.51
CA LEU A 95 -0.84 -3.18 7.42
C LEU A 95 -1.80 -4.33 7.03
N ASN A 96 -3.08 -4.21 7.38
CA ASN A 96 -4.10 -5.23 7.11
C ASN A 96 -5.05 -4.87 5.95
N MET A 97 -4.87 -3.75 5.27
CA MET A 97 -5.90 -3.20 4.37
C MET A 97 -6.33 -4.13 3.23
N TYR A 98 -5.46 -5.06 2.82
CA TYR A 98 -5.78 -6.02 1.75
C TYR A 98 -6.29 -7.37 2.25
N GLU A 99 -6.30 -7.63 3.56
CA GLU A 99 -6.72 -8.93 4.09
C GLU A 99 -8.21 -9.21 3.85
N HIS A 100 -9.03 -8.18 3.81
CA HIS A 100 -10.47 -8.26 3.56
C HIS A 100 -10.90 -7.72 2.18
N ASP A 101 -9.98 -7.11 1.41
CA ASP A 101 -10.26 -6.60 0.07
C ASP A 101 -9.77 -7.57 -1.00
N ARG A 102 -10.48 -8.69 -1.16
CA ARG A 102 -10.15 -9.73 -2.14
C ARG A 102 -11.04 -9.64 -3.38
N SER A 103 -10.44 -9.83 -4.55
CA SER A 103 -11.15 -9.99 -5.83
C SER A 103 -10.30 -10.80 -6.80
N ALA A 104 -10.85 -11.20 -7.95
CA ALA A 104 -10.11 -11.93 -8.96
C ALA A 104 -8.82 -11.22 -9.44
N SER A 105 -8.80 -9.89 -9.41
CA SER A 105 -7.62 -9.08 -9.75
C SER A 105 -6.80 -8.63 -8.53
N LYS A 106 -7.27 -8.88 -7.31
CA LYS A 106 -6.63 -8.49 -6.04
C LYS A 106 -6.40 -9.69 -5.12
N GLY A 107 -6.35 -10.91 -5.68
CA GLY A 107 -6.31 -12.14 -4.89
C GLY A 107 -5.10 -12.26 -3.96
N GLN A 108 -3.97 -11.69 -4.36
CA GLN A 108 -2.70 -11.80 -3.63
C GLN A 108 -2.07 -10.44 -3.32
N MET A 109 -2.87 -9.37 -3.25
CA MET A 109 -2.35 -8.09 -2.77
C MET A 109 -2.08 -8.15 -1.27
N SER A 110 -0.94 -7.60 -0.86
CA SER A 110 -0.54 -7.49 0.54
C SER A 110 0.34 -6.26 0.75
N VAL A 111 0.38 -5.77 1.99
CA VAL A 111 1.35 -4.76 2.40
C VAL A 111 2.62 -5.50 2.82
N ILE A 112 3.76 -5.10 2.25
CA ILE A 112 5.06 -5.68 2.59
C ILE A 112 5.66 -4.89 3.74
N SER A 113 5.85 -5.57 4.86
CA SER A 113 6.47 -5.01 6.06
C SER A 113 7.99 -4.86 5.89
N PRO A 114 8.62 -3.87 6.55
CA PRO A 114 8.04 -2.98 7.55
C PRO A 114 7.34 -1.77 6.97
N LEU A 115 6.36 -1.22 7.69
CA LEU A 115 5.96 0.17 7.52
C LEU A 115 7.08 1.06 8.06
N ILE A 116 7.63 1.95 7.23
CA ILE A 116 8.73 2.83 7.60
C ILE A 116 8.17 4.19 8.01
N ILE A 117 8.57 4.66 9.18
CA ILE A 117 8.02 5.84 9.84
C ILE A 117 9.14 6.80 10.14
N PHE A 118 9.02 8.05 9.71
CA PHE A 118 9.89 9.13 10.13
C PHE A 118 9.16 10.00 11.15
N ARG A 119 9.75 10.13 12.36
CA ARG A 119 9.21 10.94 13.43
C ARG A 119 10.12 12.12 13.71
N HIS A 120 9.57 13.33 13.68
CA HIS A 120 10.28 14.54 14.08
C HIS A 120 10.19 14.70 15.60
N ILE A 121 11.32 14.79 16.28
CA ILE A 121 11.41 14.87 17.75
C ILE A 121 12.01 16.20 18.24
N GLY A 122 12.61 16.99 17.34
CA GLY A 122 13.31 18.21 17.68
C GLY A 122 14.70 17.97 18.31
N THR A 123 15.50 19.03 18.42
CA THR A 123 16.86 18.99 18.96
C THR A 123 17.08 19.96 20.11
N ASP A 124 16.15 20.89 20.35
CA ASP A 124 16.30 21.91 21.36
C ASP A 124 16.25 21.34 22.78
N THR A 125 17.05 21.90 23.67
CA THR A 125 17.06 21.53 25.10
C THR A 125 15.82 22.05 25.83
N ASN A 126 15.25 23.17 25.38
CA ASN A 126 13.99 23.71 25.87
C ASN A 126 12.83 22.88 25.27
N GLU A 127 11.97 22.34 26.12
CA GLU A 127 10.87 21.45 25.73
C GLU A 127 9.85 22.12 24.80
N GLU A 128 9.51 23.37 25.03
CA GLU A 128 8.57 24.14 24.21
C GLU A 128 9.12 24.33 22.77
N GLN A 129 10.41 24.75 22.69
CA GLN A 129 11.08 24.95 21.41
C GLN A 129 11.28 23.63 20.68
N ARG A 130 11.63 22.56 21.39
CA ARG A 130 11.73 21.21 20.84
C ARG A 130 10.41 20.72 20.27
N SER A 131 9.31 20.88 21.01
CA SER A 131 7.95 20.53 20.54
C SER A 131 7.58 21.34 19.28
N ARG A 132 7.89 22.62 19.24
CA ARG A 132 7.66 23.46 18.07
C ARG A 132 8.47 22.99 16.86
N GLN A 133 9.75 22.65 17.04
CA GLN A 133 10.58 22.08 15.98
C GLN A 133 9.99 20.76 15.44
N ALA A 134 9.57 19.87 16.33
CA ALA A 134 8.95 18.61 15.97
C ALA A 134 7.68 18.81 15.11
N LYS A 135 6.81 19.75 15.51
CA LYS A 135 5.57 20.08 14.77
C LYS A 135 5.83 20.71 13.39
N LEU A 136 6.84 21.56 13.29
CA LEU A 136 7.23 22.20 12.02
C LEU A 136 7.99 21.24 11.07
N GLY A 137 8.61 20.21 11.64
CA GLY A 137 9.47 19.25 10.94
C GLY A 137 10.94 19.67 10.97
N CYS A 138 11.80 18.73 11.38
CA CYS A 138 13.25 18.93 11.50
C CYS A 138 14.01 18.73 10.18
N ALA A 139 13.38 18.12 9.19
CA ALA A 139 13.96 17.89 7.86
C ALA A 139 12.86 17.82 6.78
N PRO A 140 13.18 18.18 5.52
CA PRO A 140 12.25 18.07 4.42
C PRO A 140 11.88 16.61 4.13
N ALA A 141 10.60 16.31 3.96
CA ALA A 141 10.11 14.94 3.78
C ALA A 141 10.75 14.21 2.59
N HIS A 142 10.98 14.90 1.46
CA HIS A 142 11.61 14.29 0.29
C HIS A 142 13.03 13.79 0.60
N LYS A 143 13.79 14.48 1.47
CA LYS A 143 15.11 14.05 1.91
C LYS A 143 15.06 12.81 2.80
N LEU A 144 14.02 12.71 3.63
CA LEU A 144 13.81 11.53 4.46
C LEU A 144 13.45 10.31 3.61
N PHE A 145 12.57 10.48 2.62
CA PHE A 145 12.23 9.38 1.70
C PHE A 145 13.41 8.93 0.84
N GLU A 146 14.36 9.82 0.48
CA GLU A 146 15.59 9.46 -0.23
C GLU A 146 16.53 8.54 0.58
N LEU A 147 16.35 8.44 1.90
CA LEU A 147 17.12 7.52 2.75
C LEU A 147 16.73 6.06 2.54
N VAL A 148 15.55 5.82 2.01
CA VAL A 148 15.05 4.46 1.71
C VAL A 148 15.08 4.25 0.21
N LYS A 149 15.77 3.21 -0.25
CA LYS A 149 15.83 2.84 -1.66
C LYS A 149 15.40 1.41 -1.86
N VAL A 150 14.45 1.21 -2.75
CA VAL A 150 14.04 -0.11 -3.23
C VAL A 150 14.34 -0.19 -4.72
N THR A 151 15.14 -1.17 -5.12
CA THR A 151 15.57 -1.37 -6.51
C THR A 151 15.42 -2.82 -6.90
N LYS A 152 15.05 -3.08 -8.14
CA LYS A 152 15.08 -4.43 -8.70
C LYS A 152 16.52 -4.97 -8.70
N LYS A 153 16.70 -6.26 -8.43
CA LYS A 153 18.00 -6.94 -8.50
C LYS A 153 18.47 -7.05 -9.96
N ASP A 154 19.76 -6.86 -10.21
CA ASP A 154 20.33 -6.83 -11.57
C ASP A 154 20.17 -8.16 -12.32
N ASN A 155 20.15 -9.28 -11.59
CA ASN A 155 20.00 -10.63 -12.14
C ASN A 155 18.55 -11.05 -12.40
N VAL A 156 17.58 -10.15 -12.19
CA VAL A 156 16.14 -10.43 -12.38
C VAL A 156 15.64 -9.69 -13.61
N GLU A 157 15.22 -10.43 -14.62
CA GLU A 157 14.62 -9.86 -15.82
C GLU A 157 13.18 -9.42 -15.57
N TYR A 158 12.35 -10.32 -15.01
CA TYR A 158 10.95 -10.07 -14.68
C TYR A 158 10.70 -10.37 -13.20
N THR A 159 10.16 -9.39 -12.49
CA THR A 159 9.86 -9.51 -11.06
C THR A 159 8.59 -10.32 -10.82
N ARG A 160 8.61 -11.21 -9.83
CA ARG A 160 7.49 -12.08 -9.44
C ARG A 160 7.27 -12.14 -7.94
N SER A 161 8.20 -11.56 -7.18
CA SER A 161 8.18 -11.54 -5.72
C SER A 161 8.86 -10.29 -5.20
N TYR A 162 8.52 -9.83 -3.99
CA TYR A 162 9.26 -8.74 -3.34
C TYR A 162 10.72 -9.14 -3.04
N ASN A 163 11.02 -10.44 -2.97
CA ASN A 163 12.39 -10.94 -2.86
C ASN A 163 13.26 -10.66 -4.10
N ASP A 164 12.66 -10.26 -5.22
CA ASP A 164 13.37 -9.87 -6.44
C ASP A 164 13.92 -8.43 -6.36
N TYR A 165 13.68 -7.75 -5.25
CA TYR A 165 14.14 -6.41 -4.97
C TYR A 165 15.17 -6.38 -3.84
N ASN A 166 15.98 -5.33 -3.85
CA ASN A 166 16.85 -4.94 -2.74
C ASN A 166 16.26 -3.69 -2.09
N ALA A 167 16.02 -3.75 -0.79
CA ALA A 167 15.69 -2.57 0.00
C ALA A 167 16.89 -2.18 0.86
N ARG A 168 17.26 -0.92 0.82
CA ARG A 168 18.40 -0.35 1.58
C ARG A 168 17.97 0.91 2.31
N VAL A 169 18.46 1.10 3.51
CA VAL A 169 18.18 2.26 4.34
C VAL A 169 19.48 2.86 4.86
N LYS A 170 19.67 4.16 4.63
CA LYS A 170 20.83 4.92 5.12
C LYS A 170 20.59 5.42 6.54
N LEU A 171 20.74 4.54 7.53
CA LEU A 171 20.52 4.89 8.95
C LEU A 171 21.47 5.98 9.44
N SER A 172 22.73 5.95 9.03
CA SER A 172 23.76 6.94 9.41
C SER A 172 23.49 8.35 8.88
N SER A 173 22.61 8.48 7.87
CA SER A 173 22.25 9.76 7.25
C SER A 173 20.92 10.35 7.78
N VAL A 174 20.31 9.73 8.79
CA VAL A 174 19.09 10.27 9.41
C VAL A 174 19.47 11.60 10.11
N PRO A 175 18.77 12.72 9.77
CA PRO A 175 19.10 14.01 10.34
C PRO A 175 18.86 14.09 11.86
N SER A 176 19.61 14.93 12.56
CA SER A 176 19.35 15.23 13.96
C SER A 176 17.93 15.78 14.14
N GLY A 177 17.25 15.36 15.21
CA GLY A 177 15.85 15.72 15.48
C GLY A 177 14.83 14.90 14.70
N VAL A 178 15.27 13.85 13.97
CA VAL A 178 14.42 12.87 13.32
C VAL A 178 14.79 11.47 13.79
N GLU A 179 13.81 10.62 13.98
CA GLU A 179 13.98 9.18 14.18
C GLU A 179 13.33 8.42 13.05
N ILE A 180 13.94 7.30 12.69
CA ILE A 180 13.35 6.35 11.74
C ILE A 180 12.85 5.12 12.50
N GLY A 181 11.60 4.73 12.26
CA GLY A 181 10.97 3.59 12.88
C GLY A 181 10.54 2.54 11.86
N PHE A 182 10.52 1.30 12.28
CA PHE A 182 10.13 0.14 11.49
C PHE A 182 9.07 -0.65 12.24
N LEU A 183 7.88 -0.77 11.65
CA LEU A 183 6.78 -1.55 12.20
C LEU A 183 6.54 -2.78 11.34
N MET A 184 6.83 -3.97 11.89
CA MET A 184 6.71 -5.25 11.17
C MET A 184 5.28 -5.76 11.16
N ASN A 185 4.62 -5.78 12.32
CA ASN A 185 3.25 -6.26 12.47
C ASN A 185 2.42 -5.26 13.27
N PRO A 186 1.09 -5.25 13.12
CA PRO A 186 0.21 -4.31 13.82
C PRO A 186 0.30 -4.35 15.34
N LYS A 187 0.67 -5.51 15.91
CA LYS A 187 0.78 -5.73 17.36
C LYS A 187 2.17 -5.50 17.93
N ASP A 188 3.16 -5.30 17.05
CA ASP A 188 4.53 -5.06 17.47
C ASP A 188 4.72 -3.62 17.95
N GLU A 189 5.78 -3.39 18.70
CA GLU A 189 6.28 -2.05 18.94
C GLU A 189 7.12 -1.58 17.76
N ILE A 190 7.13 -0.27 17.52
CA ILE A 190 7.97 0.32 16.47
C ILE A 190 9.43 0.21 16.89
N CYS A 191 10.24 -0.43 16.08
CA CYS A 191 11.67 -0.52 16.27
C CYS A 191 12.34 0.79 15.76
N TRP A 192 12.77 1.64 16.69
CA TRP A 192 13.35 2.94 16.35
C TRP A 192 14.87 2.85 16.08
N ASN A 193 15.32 3.53 15.02
CA ASN A 193 16.72 3.73 14.63
C ASN A 193 17.52 2.42 14.37
N LYS A 194 16.84 1.29 14.25
CA LYS A 194 17.41 -0.02 13.97
C LYS A 194 16.45 -0.83 13.11
N ILE A 195 16.97 -1.48 12.07
CA ILE A 195 16.18 -2.45 11.28
C ILE A 195 15.90 -3.67 12.16
N PRO A 196 14.65 -4.16 12.25
CA PRO A 196 14.30 -5.36 12.99
C PRO A 196 15.04 -6.61 12.47
N GLU A 197 15.46 -7.50 13.36
CA GLU A 197 16.21 -8.72 13.02
C GLU A 197 15.42 -9.70 12.13
N ASN A 198 14.08 -9.67 12.25
CA ASN A 198 13.17 -10.46 11.44
C ASN A 198 12.84 -9.83 10.07
N CYS A 199 13.48 -8.71 9.70
CA CYS A 199 13.33 -8.08 8.41
C CYS A 199 14.44 -8.53 7.46
N GLU A 200 14.20 -9.62 6.73
CA GLU A 200 15.22 -10.26 5.89
C GLU A 200 15.52 -9.51 4.58
N TRP A 201 14.54 -8.79 4.03
CA TRP A 201 14.65 -8.21 2.70
C TRP A 201 15.22 -6.78 2.68
N MET A 202 15.31 -6.12 3.84
CA MET A 202 15.82 -4.76 3.99
C MET A 202 17.16 -4.77 4.73
N LYS A 203 18.12 -4.00 4.27
CA LYS A 203 19.47 -3.90 4.86
C LYS A 203 19.83 -2.44 5.11
N ALA A 204 20.66 -2.22 6.13
CA ALA A 204 21.32 -0.93 6.30
C ALA A 204 22.31 -0.72 5.14
N ASP A 205 22.35 0.49 4.61
CA ASP A 205 23.36 0.96 3.66
C ASP A 205 24.48 1.61 4.48
N GLU A 206 25.69 1.07 4.40
CA GLU A 206 26.85 1.56 5.13
C GLU A 206 27.33 2.91 4.59
#